data_10782908db7147a150c27834b9499927
#
_entry.id   10782908db7147a150c27834b9499927
#
_cell.length_a   1.000
_cell.length_b   1.000
_cell.length_c   1.000
_cell.angle_alpha   90.00
_cell.angle_beta   90.00
_cell.angle_gamma   90.00
#
_symmetry.space_group_name_H-M   'P 1'
#
loop_
_entity.id
_entity.type
_entity.pdbx_description
1 polymer ?
#
loop_
_entity_poly.entity_id
_entity_poly.type
_entity_poly.pdbx_seq_one_letter_code
_entity_poly.pdbx_strand_id
1 'polypeptide(L)'
;MHDPDPSEILPSELAALGEEVPLLEGIRTTRAIRRLRPDPVPREVIRKVCEAGTFAPSGGNRQPWRFVAVTDPERRQWVADRYRPRFHAYLAPALEQAEKDPAFSEAGRRMQRAAIHLADHLHEAPVHLFVAAYTRRGNPQHQAVMPCIQNVLLACRAVGLGASLTTLHTGFGEECDRWLGLPENCPSCALIPIGWPVGKYGRPPRRSVDELLHWERFDESEVPAGSGGAR
;
A
#
# COMPACT_ATOMS: atom_id res chain seq x y z
N MET A 1 -21.75 0.68 -35.13
CA MET A 1 -21.82 -0.15 -33.90
C MET A 1 -20.46 0.06 -33.25
N HIS A 2 -20.40 0.80 -32.18
CA HIS A 2 -19.13 1.09 -31.48
C HIS A 2 -18.83 -0.16 -30.68
N ASP A 3 -17.73 -0.86 -30.98
CA ASP A 3 -17.23 -1.92 -30.09
C ASP A 3 -16.91 -1.28 -28.75
N PRO A 4 -17.44 -1.77 -27.63
CA PRO A 4 -17.15 -1.19 -26.34
C PRO A 4 -15.65 -1.27 -26.08
N ASP A 5 -15.06 -0.16 -25.65
CA ASP A 5 -13.67 -0.11 -25.21
C ASP A 5 -13.49 -1.18 -24.11
N PRO A 6 -12.59 -2.16 -24.28
CA PRO A 6 -12.39 -3.21 -23.28
C PRO A 6 -11.93 -2.69 -21.89
N SER A 7 -11.72 -1.39 -21.77
CA SER A 7 -11.47 -0.71 -20.49
C SER A 7 -12.75 -0.19 -19.80
N GLU A 8 -13.91 -0.23 -20.48
CA GLU A 8 -15.19 0.20 -19.88
C GLU A 8 -15.88 -0.94 -19.13
N ILE A 9 -16.01 -0.78 -17.83
CA ILE A 9 -16.77 -1.66 -16.95
C ILE A 9 -18.22 -1.14 -16.89
N LEU A 10 -19.19 -2.02 -17.10
CA LEU A 10 -20.59 -1.65 -16.96
C LEU A 10 -20.92 -1.23 -15.52
N PRO A 11 -21.81 -0.26 -15.29
CA PRO A 11 -22.18 0.19 -13.94
C PRO A 11 -22.65 -0.94 -13.02
N SER A 12 -23.35 -1.96 -13.54
CA SER A 12 -23.80 -3.13 -12.78
C SER A 12 -22.64 -4.04 -12.37
N GLU A 13 -21.67 -4.25 -13.25
CA GLU A 13 -20.47 -5.02 -12.97
C GLU A 13 -19.57 -4.29 -11.95
N LEU A 14 -19.43 -2.98 -12.12
CA LEU A 14 -18.70 -2.14 -11.17
C LEU A 14 -19.37 -2.18 -9.78
N ALA A 15 -20.68 -2.15 -9.70
CA ALA A 15 -21.41 -2.23 -8.42
C ALA A 15 -21.14 -3.56 -7.72
N ALA A 16 -21.17 -4.69 -8.44
CA ALA A 16 -20.95 -6.03 -7.89
C ALA A 16 -19.45 -6.34 -7.61
N LEU A 17 -18.55 -5.60 -8.25
CA LEU A 17 -17.11 -5.90 -8.17
C LEU A 17 -16.59 -5.80 -6.72
N GLY A 18 -16.10 -6.93 -6.21
CA GLY A 18 -15.51 -7.03 -4.88
C GLY A 18 -16.48 -7.45 -3.77
N GLU A 19 -17.78 -7.57 -4.05
CA GLU A 19 -18.78 -8.02 -3.08
C GLU A 19 -18.66 -9.52 -2.74
N GLU A 20 -17.98 -10.29 -3.58
CA GLU A 20 -17.84 -11.76 -3.44
C GLU A 20 -16.81 -12.17 -2.37
N VAL A 21 -15.92 -11.27 -1.95
CA VAL A 21 -14.86 -11.60 -1.00
C VAL A 21 -15.33 -11.36 0.44
N PRO A 22 -15.53 -12.43 1.24
CA PRO A 22 -15.91 -12.26 2.64
C PRO A 22 -14.88 -11.43 3.40
N LEU A 23 -15.33 -10.55 4.31
CA LEU A 23 -14.48 -9.60 5.04
C LEU A 23 -13.26 -10.27 5.67
N LEU A 24 -13.44 -11.37 6.42
CA LEU A 24 -12.33 -12.05 7.10
C LEU A 24 -11.37 -12.72 6.10
N GLU A 25 -11.85 -13.19 4.97
CA GLU A 25 -10.97 -13.73 3.92
C GLU A 25 -10.18 -12.59 3.26
N GLY A 26 -10.80 -11.45 2.98
CA GLY A 26 -10.13 -10.24 2.54
C GLY A 26 -8.98 -9.86 3.49
N ILE A 27 -9.26 -9.77 4.78
CA ILE A 27 -8.27 -9.43 5.82
C ILE A 27 -7.13 -10.46 5.85
N ARG A 28 -7.45 -11.76 5.82
CA ARG A 28 -6.45 -12.84 5.92
C ARG A 28 -5.55 -12.94 4.69
N THR A 29 -6.02 -12.53 3.52
CA THR A 29 -5.30 -12.66 2.25
C THR A 29 -4.73 -11.36 1.71
N THR A 30 -5.07 -10.22 2.30
CA THR A 30 -4.45 -8.93 1.98
C THR A 30 -2.98 -8.96 2.35
N ARG A 31 -2.14 -8.64 1.38
CA ARG A 31 -0.68 -8.59 1.52
C ARG A 31 -0.10 -7.60 0.52
N ALA A 32 1.12 -7.14 0.77
CA ALA A 32 1.83 -6.32 -0.20
C ALA A 32 2.11 -7.12 -1.49
N ILE A 33 1.44 -6.76 -2.57
CA ILE A 33 1.67 -7.27 -3.92
C ILE A 33 2.58 -6.29 -4.64
N ARG A 34 3.75 -6.74 -5.05
CA ARG A 34 4.84 -5.90 -5.58
C ARG A 34 5.20 -6.19 -7.03
N ARG A 35 4.59 -7.22 -7.61
CA ARG A 35 4.70 -7.53 -9.04
C ARG A 35 3.35 -7.26 -9.68
N LEU A 36 3.28 -6.16 -10.40
CA LEU A 36 2.08 -5.64 -11.02
C LEU A 36 2.26 -5.67 -12.53
N ARG A 37 1.18 -5.96 -13.25
CA ARG A 37 1.14 -5.85 -14.71
C ARG A 37 0.97 -4.38 -15.09
N PRO A 38 1.49 -3.95 -16.25
CA PRO A 38 1.37 -2.57 -16.72
C PRO A 38 -0.02 -2.25 -17.31
N ASP A 39 -0.92 -3.26 -17.40
CA ASP A 39 -2.26 -3.10 -17.96
C ASP A 39 -3.03 -1.99 -17.21
N PRO A 40 -3.74 -1.10 -17.93
CA PRO A 40 -4.49 -0.02 -17.33
C PRO A 40 -5.53 -0.53 -16.32
N VAL A 41 -5.76 0.26 -15.28
CA VAL A 41 -6.86 0.05 -14.33
C VAL A 41 -7.90 1.12 -14.59
N PRO A 42 -9.18 0.75 -14.84
CA PRO A 42 -10.25 1.70 -15.07
C PRO A 42 -10.37 2.71 -13.92
N ARG A 43 -10.64 3.97 -14.25
CA ARG A 43 -10.77 5.06 -13.25
C ARG A 43 -11.87 4.80 -12.24
N GLU A 44 -12.95 4.18 -12.67
CA GLU A 44 -14.11 3.81 -11.88
C GLU A 44 -13.75 2.81 -10.79
N VAL A 45 -12.85 1.84 -11.11
CA VAL A 45 -12.35 0.87 -10.11
C VAL A 45 -11.49 1.57 -9.07
N ILE A 46 -10.62 2.50 -9.48
CA ILE A 46 -9.82 3.30 -8.54
C ILE A 46 -10.73 4.18 -7.68
N ARG A 47 -11.77 4.78 -8.27
CA ARG A 47 -12.76 5.55 -7.53
C ARG A 47 -13.47 4.70 -6.47
N LYS A 48 -13.94 3.49 -6.83
CA LYS A 48 -14.55 2.53 -5.88
C LYS A 48 -13.59 2.17 -4.74
N VAL A 49 -12.33 1.91 -5.04
CA VAL A 49 -11.30 1.63 -4.04
C VAL A 49 -11.07 2.81 -3.10
N CYS A 50 -11.01 4.03 -3.63
CA CYS A 50 -10.88 5.24 -2.81
C CYS A 50 -12.13 5.49 -1.96
N GLU A 51 -13.33 5.24 -2.51
CA GLU A 51 -14.59 5.35 -1.79
C GLU A 51 -14.62 4.42 -0.56
N ALA A 52 -14.21 3.15 -0.71
CA ALA A 52 -14.06 2.24 0.43
C ALA A 52 -13.13 2.82 1.51
N GLY A 53 -12.07 3.51 1.12
CA GLY A 53 -11.18 4.24 2.02
C GLY A 53 -11.92 5.27 2.87
N THR A 54 -12.91 5.97 2.30
CA THR A 54 -13.64 7.05 2.98
C THR A 54 -14.55 6.55 4.12
N PHE A 55 -14.88 5.28 4.16
CA PHE A 55 -15.65 4.67 5.27
C PHE A 55 -14.81 4.41 6.52
N ALA A 56 -13.53 4.78 6.51
CA ALA A 56 -12.70 4.67 7.71
C ALA A 56 -13.15 5.65 8.81
N PRO A 57 -13.02 5.27 10.09
CA PRO A 57 -13.29 6.20 11.18
C PRO A 57 -12.22 7.30 11.23
N SER A 58 -12.63 8.48 11.68
CA SER A 58 -11.70 9.59 11.95
C SER A 58 -12.17 10.41 13.14
N GLY A 59 -11.23 10.96 13.91
CA GLY A 59 -11.54 11.74 15.09
C GLY A 59 -12.47 12.91 14.79
N GLY A 60 -13.68 12.90 15.39
CA GLY A 60 -14.73 13.88 15.13
C GLY A 60 -15.28 13.84 13.70
N ASN A 61 -15.20 12.70 13.04
CA ASN A 61 -15.62 12.47 11.64
C ASN A 61 -15.06 13.53 10.67
N ARG A 62 -13.81 13.94 10.85
CA ARG A 62 -13.21 15.03 10.07
C ARG A 62 -12.77 14.64 8.67
N GLN A 63 -12.54 13.34 8.44
CA GLN A 63 -12.20 12.80 7.12
C GLN A 63 -11.06 13.60 6.44
N PRO A 64 -9.86 13.66 7.07
CA PRO A 64 -8.79 14.56 6.65
C PRO A 64 -8.10 14.13 5.36
N TRP A 65 -8.34 12.92 4.88
CA TRP A 65 -7.66 12.33 3.74
C TRP A 65 -7.99 13.01 2.42
N ARG A 66 -7.00 13.01 1.53
CA ARG A 66 -7.12 13.36 0.10
C ARG A 66 -6.41 12.31 -0.71
N PHE A 67 -6.94 12.05 -1.90
CA PHE A 67 -6.40 11.06 -2.83
C PHE A 67 -5.94 11.77 -4.09
N VAL A 68 -4.72 11.44 -4.55
CA VAL A 68 -4.23 11.83 -5.86
C VAL A 68 -3.80 10.58 -6.60
N ALA A 69 -4.53 10.19 -7.64
CA ALA A 69 -4.21 9.06 -8.49
C ALA A 69 -3.41 9.54 -9.71
N VAL A 70 -2.17 9.10 -9.82
CA VAL A 70 -1.28 9.40 -10.94
C VAL A 70 -1.27 8.20 -11.87
N THR A 71 -1.81 8.38 -13.08
CA THR A 71 -1.90 7.34 -14.12
C THR A 71 -1.08 7.68 -15.37
N ASP A 72 -0.72 8.93 -15.56
CA ASP A 72 0.11 9.41 -16.66
C ASP A 72 1.51 8.77 -16.60
N PRO A 73 2.02 8.17 -17.70
CA PRO A 73 3.30 7.47 -17.71
C PRO A 73 4.51 8.33 -17.37
N GLU A 74 4.57 9.58 -17.86
CA GLU A 74 5.68 10.48 -17.58
C GLU A 74 5.68 10.89 -16.11
N ARG A 75 4.50 11.12 -15.55
CA ARG A 75 4.35 11.43 -14.13
C ARG A 75 4.71 10.23 -13.25
N ARG A 76 4.37 9.01 -13.64
CA ARG A 76 4.79 7.78 -12.92
C ARG A 76 6.30 7.58 -12.98
N GLN A 77 6.92 7.86 -14.14
CA GLN A 77 8.37 7.82 -14.30
C GLN A 77 9.05 8.82 -13.38
N TRP A 78 8.55 10.05 -13.28
CA TRP A 78 9.07 11.09 -12.39
C TRP A 78 9.14 10.62 -10.93
N VAL A 79 8.11 9.92 -10.44
CA VAL A 79 8.07 9.33 -9.10
C VAL A 79 9.11 8.22 -8.97
N ALA A 80 9.18 7.32 -9.96
CA ALA A 80 10.08 6.16 -9.94
C ALA A 80 11.56 6.58 -9.90
N ASP A 81 11.95 7.62 -10.66
CA ASP A 81 13.32 8.13 -10.71
C ASP A 81 13.80 8.65 -9.35
N ARG A 82 12.90 9.20 -8.54
CA ARG A 82 13.19 9.70 -7.19
C ARG A 82 13.10 8.62 -6.13
N TYR A 83 12.19 7.69 -6.31
CA TYR A 83 11.95 6.59 -5.38
C TYR A 83 13.07 5.54 -5.40
N ARG A 84 13.48 5.10 -6.59
CA ARG A 84 14.45 4.01 -6.79
C ARG A 84 15.77 4.22 -6.03
N PRO A 85 16.51 5.32 -6.19
CA PRO A 85 17.78 5.50 -5.50
C PRO A 85 17.62 5.55 -3.98
N ARG A 86 16.54 6.12 -3.49
CA ARG A 86 16.23 6.17 -2.06
C ARG A 86 15.89 4.81 -1.49
N PHE A 87 15.15 4.01 -2.26
CA PHE A 87 14.82 2.65 -1.86
C PHE A 87 16.09 1.78 -1.74
N HIS A 88 16.98 1.83 -2.72
CA HIS A 88 18.24 1.08 -2.67
C HIS A 88 19.12 1.53 -1.52
N ALA A 89 19.25 2.82 -1.28
CA ALA A 89 20.00 3.34 -0.12
C ALA A 89 19.37 2.89 1.22
N TYR A 90 18.05 2.89 1.33
CA TYR A 90 17.34 2.42 2.51
C TYR A 90 17.52 0.91 2.75
N LEU A 91 17.52 0.11 1.69
CA LEU A 91 17.61 -1.35 1.80
C LEU A 91 19.04 -1.87 1.95
N ALA A 92 20.04 -1.13 1.50
CA ALA A 92 21.44 -1.57 1.47
C ALA A 92 21.96 -2.17 2.79
N PRO A 93 21.73 -1.56 3.98
CA PRO A 93 22.19 -2.14 5.24
C PRO A 93 21.54 -3.49 5.56
N ALA A 94 20.25 -3.64 5.23
CA ALA A 94 19.53 -4.89 5.47
C ALA A 94 19.96 -6.01 4.50
N LEU A 95 20.36 -5.68 3.28
CA LEU A 95 20.94 -6.64 2.32
C LEU A 95 22.30 -7.12 2.80
N GLU A 96 23.16 -6.21 3.22
CA GLU A 96 24.49 -6.56 3.79
C GLU A 96 24.37 -7.49 5.00
N GLN A 97 23.42 -7.19 5.90
CA GLN A 97 23.17 -8.04 7.06
C GLN A 97 22.65 -9.42 6.65
N ALA A 98 21.73 -9.49 5.69
CA ALA A 98 21.18 -10.74 5.18
C ALA A 98 22.21 -11.61 4.46
N GLU A 99 23.21 -11.01 3.81
CA GLU A 99 24.33 -11.73 3.19
C GLU A 99 25.28 -12.35 4.24
N LYS A 100 25.49 -11.65 5.35
CA LYS A 100 26.37 -12.09 6.45
C LYS A 100 25.71 -13.12 7.38
N ASP A 101 24.39 -13.25 7.33
CA ASP A 101 23.62 -14.17 8.19
C ASP A 101 23.24 -15.45 7.43
N PRO A 102 23.93 -16.60 7.71
CA PRO A 102 23.58 -17.89 7.11
C PRO A 102 22.18 -18.37 7.48
N ALA A 103 21.62 -17.90 8.61
CA ALA A 103 20.30 -18.25 9.08
C ALA A 103 19.19 -17.41 8.45
N PHE A 104 19.54 -16.40 7.65
CA PHE A 104 18.53 -15.54 7.00
C PHE A 104 17.64 -16.37 6.08
N SER A 105 16.34 -16.34 6.32
CA SER A 105 15.39 -17.24 5.70
C SER A 105 15.20 -16.97 4.19
N GLU A 106 14.94 -18.03 3.42
CA GLU A 106 14.59 -17.89 1.99
C GLU A 106 13.29 -17.07 1.80
N ALA A 107 12.38 -17.10 2.76
CA ALA A 107 11.19 -16.24 2.76
C ALA A 107 11.57 -14.75 2.86
N GLY A 108 12.53 -14.41 3.72
CA GLY A 108 13.10 -13.07 3.83
C GLY A 108 13.77 -12.62 2.54
N ARG A 109 14.61 -13.45 1.95
CA ARG A 109 15.26 -13.17 0.64
C ARG A 109 14.25 -12.93 -0.48
N ARG A 110 13.19 -13.72 -0.52
CA ARG A 110 12.10 -13.56 -1.49
C ARG A 110 11.34 -12.25 -1.29
N MET A 111 11.12 -11.84 -0.04
CA MET A 111 10.49 -10.57 0.30
C MET A 111 11.37 -9.40 -0.14
N GLN A 112 12.68 -9.45 0.12
CA GLN A 112 13.64 -8.43 -0.35
C GLN A 112 13.65 -8.33 -1.88
N ARG A 113 13.77 -9.45 -2.60
CA ARG A 113 13.71 -9.48 -4.08
C ARG A 113 12.41 -8.88 -4.62
N ALA A 114 11.27 -9.16 -3.97
CA ALA A 114 10.00 -8.56 -4.38
C ALA A 114 9.95 -7.06 -4.14
N ALA A 115 10.55 -6.58 -3.05
CA ALA A 115 10.61 -5.16 -2.74
C ALA A 115 11.55 -4.39 -3.69
N ILE A 116 12.70 -4.97 -4.01
CA ILE A 116 13.64 -4.45 -5.02
C ILE A 116 12.95 -4.37 -6.39
N HIS A 117 12.27 -5.45 -6.79
CA HIS A 117 11.54 -5.46 -8.07
C HIS A 117 10.54 -4.30 -8.17
N LEU A 118 9.74 -4.06 -7.12
CA LEU A 118 8.81 -2.93 -7.13
C LEU A 118 9.55 -1.59 -7.28
N ALA A 119 10.66 -1.39 -6.59
CA ALA A 119 11.41 -0.14 -6.68
C ALA A 119 12.00 0.09 -8.08
N ASP A 120 12.49 -0.97 -8.71
CA ASP A 120 13.09 -0.89 -10.05
C ASP A 120 12.04 -0.72 -11.15
N HIS A 121 10.85 -1.28 -10.95
CA HIS A 121 9.73 -1.28 -11.90
C HIS A 121 8.53 -0.43 -11.44
N LEU A 122 8.74 0.53 -10.54
CA LEU A 122 7.65 1.33 -9.98
C LEU A 122 6.85 2.05 -11.07
N HIS A 123 7.53 2.57 -12.09
CA HIS A 123 6.92 3.26 -13.23
C HIS A 123 5.97 2.39 -14.06
N GLU A 124 6.09 1.05 -13.99
CA GLU A 124 5.22 0.11 -14.69
C GLU A 124 3.88 -0.08 -13.97
N ALA A 125 3.81 0.18 -12.66
CA ALA A 125 2.55 0.13 -11.94
C ALA A 125 1.56 1.16 -12.51
N PRO A 126 0.40 0.73 -13.04
CA PRO A 126 -0.48 1.60 -13.83
C PRO A 126 -1.07 2.77 -13.03
N VAL A 127 -1.11 2.66 -11.69
CA VAL A 127 -1.61 3.70 -10.81
C VAL A 127 -0.67 3.89 -9.63
N HIS A 128 -0.24 5.12 -9.42
CA HIS A 128 0.37 5.56 -8.17
C HIS A 128 -0.67 6.36 -7.37
N LEU A 129 -1.27 5.74 -6.37
CA LEU A 129 -2.23 6.41 -5.51
C LEU A 129 -1.50 7.03 -4.31
N PHE A 130 -1.49 8.36 -4.26
CA PHE A 130 -1.03 9.10 -3.08
C PHE A 130 -2.20 9.36 -2.15
N VAL A 131 -1.98 9.12 -0.87
CA VAL A 131 -2.92 9.50 0.20
C VAL A 131 -2.27 10.61 1.00
N ALA A 132 -2.93 11.75 1.05
CA ALA A 132 -2.51 12.93 1.81
C ALA A 132 -3.53 13.23 2.91
N ALA A 133 -3.13 14.01 3.90
CA ALA A 133 -4.02 14.39 4.98
C ALA A 133 -3.81 15.84 5.42
N TYR A 134 -4.91 16.56 5.58
CA TYR A 134 -4.86 17.88 6.21
C TYR A 134 -4.28 17.81 7.61
N THR A 135 -3.34 18.69 7.90
CA THR A 135 -2.77 18.84 9.23
C THR A 135 -3.81 19.36 10.23
N ARG A 136 -3.59 19.10 11.51
CA ARG A 136 -4.40 19.63 12.58
C ARG A 136 -3.53 20.48 13.50
N ARG A 137 -3.85 21.78 13.64
CA ARG A 137 -3.06 22.70 14.45
C ARG A 137 -1.56 22.63 14.13
N GLY A 138 -1.24 22.55 12.84
CA GLY A 138 0.13 22.40 12.35
C GLY A 138 0.73 20.98 12.46
N ASN A 139 0.05 20.02 13.08
CA ASN A 139 0.56 18.68 13.25
C ASN A 139 0.12 17.74 12.11
N PRO A 140 1.04 16.98 11.51
CA PRO A 140 0.71 15.94 10.53
C PRO A 140 -0.25 14.90 11.10
N GLN A 141 -1.20 14.45 10.27
CA GLN A 141 -2.23 13.48 10.66
C GLN A 141 -1.97 12.09 10.06
N HIS A 142 -0.71 11.67 9.97
CA HIS A 142 -0.35 10.36 9.39
C HIS A 142 -1.12 9.20 10.01
N GLN A 143 -1.25 9.17 11.34
CA GLN A 143 -1.97 8.11 12.04
C GLN A 143 -3.47 8.14 11.74
N ALA A 144 -4.05 9.31 11.53
CA ALA A 144 -5.49 9.45 11.26
C ALA A 144 -5.91 8.90 9.89
N VAL A 145 -4.96 8.74 8.96
CA VAL A 145 -5.24 8.19 7.63
C VAL A 145 -4.93 6.69 7.50
N MET A 146 -4.26 6.07 8.48
CA MET A 146 -3.92 4.65 8.40
C MET A 146 -5.16 3.74 8.28
N PRO A 147 -6.27 3.95 8.99
CA PRO A 147 -7.49 3.18 8.78
C PRO A 147 -8.04 3.33 7.35
N CYS A 148 -8.02 4.54 6.79
CA CYS A 148 -8.42 4.81 5.41
C CYS A 148 -7.53 4.04 4.43
N ILE A 149 -6.21 4.09 4.60
CA ILE A 149 -5.25 3.36 3.77
C ILE A 149 -5.50 1.84 3.86
N GLN A 150 -5.75 1.32 5.06
CA GLN A 150 -6.05 -0.11 5.21
C GLN A 150 -7.33 -0.51 4.47
N ASN A 151 -8.39 0.32 4.52
CA ASN A 151 -9.60 0.08 3.75
C ASN A 151 -9.33 0.09 2.24
N VAL A 152 -8.50 1.02 1.73
CA VAL A 152 -8.05 1.04 0.33
C VAL A 152 -7.36 -0.26 -0.05
N LEU A 153 -6.44 -0.77 0.80
CA LEU A 153 -5.74 -2.02 0.53
C LEU A 153 -6.67 -3.23 0.53
N LEU A 154 -7.65 -3.27 1.43
CA LEU A 154 -8.68 -4.31 1.48
C LEU A 154 -9.59 -4.25 0.24
N ALA A 155 -10.00 -3.05 -0.16
CA ALA A 155 -10.77 -2.85 -1.37
C ALA A 155 -10.01 -3.27 -2.62
N CYS A 156 -8.71 -2.93 -2.74
CA CYS A 156 -7.87 -3.47 -3.82
C CYS A 156 -7.90 -4.99 -3.85
N ARG A 157 -7.75 -5.64 -2.67
CA ARG A 157 -7.84 -7.11 -2.58
C ARG A 157 -9.20 -7.63 -3.02
N ALA A 158 -10.28 -6.98 -2.63
CA ALA A 158 -11.64 -7.39 -2.96
C ALA A 158 -11.89 -7.33 -4.48
N VAL A 159 -11.49 -6.24 -5.14
CA VAL A 159 -11.68 -6.06 -6.59
C VAL A 159 -10.60 -6.74 -7.45
N GLY A 160 -9.73 -7.56 -6.86
CA GLY A 160 -8.72 -8.32 -7.61
C GLY A 160 -7.45 -7.53 -7.95
N LEU A 161 -7.25 -6.33 -7.43
CA LEU A 161 -6.06 -5.51 -7.65
C LEU A 161 -4.95 -5.80 -6.64
N GLY A 162 -3.71 -5.86 -7.11
CA GLY A 162 -2.52 -5.84 -6.28
C GLY A 162 -2.19 -4.43 -5.80
N ALA A 163 -1.77 -4.31 -4.54
CA ALA A 163 -1.35 -3.04 -3.95
C ALA A 163 -0.24 -3.23 -2.92
N SER A 164 0.55 -2.19 -2.69
CA SER A 164 1.59 -2.18 -1.66
C SER A 164 1.75 -0.78 -1.07
N LEU A 165 1.59 -0.65 0.24
CA LEU A 165 1.85 0.60 0.94
C LEU A 165 3.36 0.87 1.03
N THR A 166 3.77 2.09 0.71
CA THR A 166 5.11 2.61 1.00
C THR A 166 5.05 4.06 1.46
N THR A 167 6.01 4.45 2.30
CA THR A 167 6.18 5.82 2.79
C THR A 167 7.52 6.43 2.36
N LEU A 168 8.33 5.72 1.59
CA LEU A 168 9.66 6.19 1.17
C LEU A 168 9.65 7.45 0.29
N HIS A 169 8.51 7.76 -0.33
CA HIS A 169 8.32 9.02 -1.05
C HIS A 169 8.45 10.25 -0.13
N THR A 170 8.23 10.09 1.19
CA THR A 170 8.40 11.20 2.13
C THR A 170 9.85 11.70 2.21
N GLY A 171 10.83 10.91 1.76
CA GLY A 171 12.22 11.34 1.64
C GLY A 171 12.46 12.43 0.57
N PHE A 172 11.47 12.67 -0.31
CA PHE A 172 11.40 13.82 -1.22
C PHE A 172 10.01 14.51 -1.13
N GLY A 173 9.40 14.44 0.07
CA GLY A 173 8.02 14.77 0.32
C GLY A 173 7.63 16.18 -0.12
N GLU A 174 8.38 17.22 0.27
CA GLU A 174 8.06 18.60 -0.12
C GLU A 174 8.08 18.83 -1.65
N GLU A 175 9.04 18.22 -2.35
CA GLU A 175 9.11 18.25 -3.81
C GLU A 175 7.92 17.49 -4.41
N CYS A 176 7.61 16.33 -3.85
CA CYS A 176 6.49 15.49 -4.26
C CYS A 176 5.15 16.21 -4.05
N ASP A 177 4.94 16.79 -2.89
CA ASP A 177 3.70 17.47 -2.53
C ASP A 177 3.44 18.68 -3.43
N ARG A 178 4.47 19.50 -3.70
CA ARG A 178 4.37 20.59 -4.67
C ARG A 178 4.07 20.10 -6.08
N TRP A 179 4.72 19.01 -6.49
CA TRP A 179 4.51 18.39 -7.80
C TRP A 179 3.11 17.78 -7.95
N LEU A 180 2.54 17.24 -6.86
CA LEU A 180 1.16 16.76 -6.80
C LEU A 180 0.14 17.90 -6.76
N GLY A 181 0.56 19.13 -6.48
CA GLY A 181 -0.32 20.28 -6.28
C GLY A 181 -1.03 20.26 -4.92
N LEU A 182 -0.45 19.59 -3.93
CA LEU A 182 -1.01 19.54 -2.59
C LEU A 182 -0.76 20.89 -1.86
N PRO A 183 -1.75 21.37 -1.08
CA PRO A 183 -1.53 22.54 -0.23
C PRO A 183 -0.53 22.24 0.89
N GLU A 184 0.21 23.23 1.37
CA GLU A 184 1.22 23.07 2.43
C GLU A 184 0.69 22.36 3.70
N ASN A 185 -0.58 22.58 4.02
CA ASN A 185 -1.20 21.95 5.18
C ASN A 185 -1.84 20.59 4.89
N CYS A 186 -1.51 19.96 3.76
CA CYS A 186 -2.02 18.66 3.35
C CYS A 186 -0.90 17.76 2.78
N PRO A 187 0.14 17.43 3.56
CA PRO A 187 1.24 16.61 3.06
C PRO A 187 0.80 15.21 2.71
N SER A 188 1.49 14.59 1.73
CA SER A 188 1.30 13.19 1.39
C SER A 188 1.81 12.27 2.51
N CYS A 189 1.02 11.26 2.87
CA CYS A 189 1.28 10.34 3.96
C CYS A 189 1.71 8.95 3.46
N ALA A 190 1.21 8.56 2.29
CA ALA A 190 1.45 7.26 1.71
C ALA A 190 1.44 7.30 0.19
N LEU A 191 2.24 6.42 -0.41
CA LEU A 191 2.18 6.04 -1.81
C LEU A 191 1.74 4.58 -1.89
N ILE A 192 0.75 4.29 -2.71
CA ILE A 192 0.22 2.95 -2.95
C ILE A 192 0.27 2.68 -4.45
N PRO A 193 1.33 2.00 -4.96
CA PRO A 193 1.30 1.44 -6.30
C PRO A 193 0.19 0.40 -6.41
N ILE A 194 -0.68 0.55 -7.41
CA ILE A 194 -1.84 -0.31 -7.66
C ILE A 194 -1.81 -0.79 -9.11
N GLY A 195 -2.16 -2.05 -9.33
CA GLY A 195 -2.28 -2.65 -10.66
C GLY A 195 -2.78 -4.09 -10.58
N TRP A 196 -2.93 -4.74 -11.72
CA TRP A 196 -3.28 -6.16 -11.77
C TRP A 196 -2.11 -7.00 -11.29
N PRO A 197 -2.32 -7.97 -10.36
CA PRO A 197 -1.21 -8.77 -9.84
C PRO A 197 -0.70 -9.78 -10.88
N VAL A 198 0.61 -10.00 -10.94
CA VAL A 198 1.21 -11.10 -11.72
C VAL A 198 0.95 -12.45 -11.06
N GLY A 199 0.88 -12.49 -9.73
CA GLY A 199 0.66 -13.71 -8.95
C GLY A 199 -0.75 -13.80 -8.36
N LYS A 200 -0.95 -14.84 -7.55
CA LYS A 200 -2.21 -15.07 -6.84
C LYS A 200 -2.13 -14.51 -5.41
N TYR A 201 -3.28 -14.15 -4.86
CA TYR A 201 -3.40 -13.89 -3.43
C TYR A 201 -3.18 -15.19 -2.63
N GLY A 202 -2.75 -15.02 -1.40
CA GLY A 202 -2.55 -16.12 -0.48
C GLY A 202 -2.31 -15.60 0.93
N ARG A 203 -2.54 -16.44 1.92
CA ARG A 203 -2.33 -16.07 3.32
C ARG A 203 -0.85 -15.88 3.60
N PRO A 204 -0.40 -14.68 3.99
CA PRO A 204 0.98 -14.51 4.45
C PRO A 204 1.17 -15.16 5.82
N PRO A 205 2.38 -15.66 6.13
CA PRO A 205 2.66 -16.14 7.47
C PRO A 205 2.45 -15.03 8.51
N ARG A 206 1.90 -15.41 9.65
CA ARG A 206 1.69 -14.52 10.81
C ARG A 206 2.05 -15.28 12.07
N ARG A 207 2.48 -14.56 13.09
CA ARG A 207 2.60 -15.13 14.44
C ARG A 207 1.23 -15.45 14.98
N SER A 208 1.17 -16.40 15.94
CA SER A 208 -0.07 -16.69 16.66
C SER A 208 -0.53 -15.45 17.43
N VAL A 209 -1.84 -15.29 17.53
CA VAL A 209 -2.41 -14.24 18.40
C VAL A 209 -2.01 -14.46 19.85
N ASP A 210 -1.82 -15.72 20.28
CA ASP A 210 -1.42 -16.09 21.65
C ASP A 210 -0.02 -15.57 22.01
N GLU A 211 0.81 -15.28 21.01
CA GLU A 211 2.12 -14.64 21.21
C GLU A 211 2.04 -13.11 21.36
N LEU A 212 0.88 -12.52 21.09
CA LEU A 212 0.71 -11.08 20.92
C LEU A 212 -0.37 -10.51 21.86
N LEU A 213 -1.25 -11.37 22.37
CA LEU A 213 -2.37 -10.98 23.22
C LEU A 213 -2.02 -11.20 24.69
N HIS A 214 -2.07 -10.14 25.45
CA HIS A 214 -1.93 -10.16 26.91
C HIS A 214 -3.25 -9.71 27.52
N TRP A 215 -3.60 -10.30 28.65
CA TRP A 215 -4.81 -9.99 29.37
C TRP A 215 -4.49 -9.02 30.54
N GLU A 216 -5.35 -8.04 30.76
CA GLU A 216 -5.27 -7.03 31.84
C GLU A 216 -4.03 -6.12 31.75
N ARG A 217 -2.85 -6.67 31.51
CA ARG A 217 -1.57 -5.96 31.38
C ARG A 217 -0.61 -6.69 30.44
N PHE A 218 0.35 -5.96 29.90
CA PHE A 218 1.47 -6.58 29.18
C PHE A 218 2.37 -7.31 30.19
N ASP A 219 2.68 -8.57 29.92
CA ASP A 219 3.62 -9.38 30.69
C ASP A 219 4.67 -9.99 29.75
N GLU A 220 5.92 -9.54 29.89
CA GLU A 220 7.02 -9.96 29.04
C GLU A 220 7.39 -11.45 29.28
N SER A 221 7.08 -11.99 30.45
CA SER A 221 7.34 -13.40 30.78
C SER A 221 6.43 -14.37 30.01
N GLU A 222 5.28 -13.91 29.50
CA GLU A 222 4.36 -14.67 28.67
C GLU A 222 4.77 -14.69 27.19
N VAL A 223 5.77 -13.89 26.80
CA VAL A 223 6.26 -13.87 25.43
C VAL A 223 7.19 -15.06 25.20
N PRO A 224 6.88 -15.99 24.28
CA PRO A 224 7.71 -17.16 24.04
C PRO A 224 9.15 -16.76 23.69
N ALA A 225 10.12 -17.46 24.28
CA ALA A 225 11.53 -17.27 23.99
C ALA A 225 11.79 -17.49 22.48
N GLY A 226 12.28 -16.46 21.79
CA GLY A 226 12.50 -16.49 20.34
C GLY A 226 11.47 -15.71 19.50
N SER A 227 10.38 -15.21 20.10
CA SER A 227 9.40 -14.36 19.40
C SER A 227 9.91 -12.92 19.12
N GLY A 228 11.08 -12.55 19.66
CA GLY A 228 11.78 -11.27 19.45
C GLY A 228 12.43 -11.16 18.07
N GLY A 229 11.75 -11.53 17.01
CA GLY A 229 12.20 -11.40 15.64
C GLY A 229 12.01 -9.99 15.10
N ALA A 230 13.12 -9.38 14.71
CA ALA A 230 13.28 -8.13 14.00
C ALA A 230 12.93 -6.85 14.80
N ARG A 231 13.92 -6.40 15.59
CA ARG A 231 14.11 -4.96 15.81
C ARG A 231 14.69 -4.32 14.55
#